data_36a1c437d1026cd520dc33d6dc79f2fe
#
_entry.id   36a1c437d1026cd520dc33d6dc79f2fe
#
_cell.length_a   1.000
_cell.length_b   1.000
_cell.length_c   1.000
_cell.angle_alpha   90.00
_cell.angle_beta   90.00
_cell.angle_gamma   90.00
#
_symmetry.space_group_name_H-M   'P 1'
#
loop_
_entity.id
_entity.type
_entity.pdbx_description
1 polymer ?
#
loop_
_entity_poly.entity_id
_entity_poly.type
_entity_poly.pdbx_seq_one_letter_code
_entity_poly.pdbx_strand_id
1 'polypeptide(L)'
;DNHNNVVVFVRRDRKGRELIAAVNFSPVGRADYRSGVPPKKTYREVFTTDHPAYGGTGDWRNEGELLTESIPSHGKPCSLCVTIPPLGAVFFAGEGEWQEEKEPTSEPSEL
;
A
#
# COMPACT_ATOMS: atom_id res chain seq x y z
N ASP A 1 9.29 -2.36 -9.84
CA ASP A 1 9.94 -3.57 -9.33
C ASP A 1 10.04 -4.60 -10.46
N ASN A 2 11.19 -4.60 -11.11
CA ASN A 2 11.37 -5.44 -12.29
C ASN A 2 11.33 -6.92 -11.98
N HIS A 3 11.80 -7.32 -10.81
CA HIS A 3 11.83 -8.72 -10.45
C HIS A 3 10.44 -9.30 -10.24
N ASN A 4 9.53 -8.48 -9.73
CA ASN A 4 8.21 -8.96 -9.39
C ASN A 4 7.16 -8.58 -10.42
N ASN A 5 7.55 -7.82 -11.43
CA ASN A 5 6.62 -7.34 -12.46
C ASN A 5 5.48 -6.53 -11.86
N VAL A 6 5.78 -5.81 -10.78
CA VAL A 6 4.80 -4.96 -10.12
C VAL A 6 5.23 -3.52 -10.27
N VAL A 7 4.31 -2.67 -10.68
CA VAL A 7 4.54 -1.23 -10.78
C VAL A 7 3.64 -0.55 -9.77
N VAL A 8 4.23 0.31 -8.96
CA VAL A 8 3.48 1.05 -7.95
C VAL A 8 3.69 2.53 -8.23
N PHE A 9 2.60 3.28 -8.28
CA PHE A 9 2.72 4.71 -8.50
C PHE A 9 1.65 5.45 -7.73
N VAL A 10 1.92 6.75 -7.50
CA VAL A 10 1.03 7.61 -6.73
C VAL A 10 0.17 8.40 -7.69
N ARG A 11 -1.12 8.46 -7.41
CA ARG A 11 -2.06 9.24 -8.19
C ARG A 11 -2.78 10.20 -7.25
N ARG A 12 -3.33 11.25 -7.83
CA ARG A 12 -4.08 12.23 -7.06
C ARG A 12 -5.44 12.40 -7.70
N ASP A 13 -6.49 12.22 -6.92
CA ASP A 13 -7.83 12.34 -7.48
C ASP A 13 -8.25 13.80 -7.54
N ARG A 14 -9.47 14.05 -8.01
CA ARG A 14 -9.95 15.39 -8.20
C ARG A 14 -10.08 16.19 -6.93
N LYS A 15 -10.23 15.49 -5.81
CA LYS A 15 -10.33 16.13 -4.50
C LYS A 15 -8.98 16.33 -3.86
N GLY A 16 -7.91 16.02 -4.56
CA GLY A 16 -6.58 16.15 -4.03
C GLY A 16 -6.14 14.98 -3.16
N ARG A 17 -6.94 13.93 -3.09
CA ARG A 17 -6.63 12.77 -2.28
C ARG A 17 -5.60 11.90 -3.01
N GLU A 18 -4.59 11.48 -2.28
CA GLU A 18 -3.57 10.63 -2.86
C GLU A 18 -4.00 9.18 -2.87
N LEU A 19 -3.77 8.54 -4.00
CA LEU A 19 -4.06 7.14 -4.19
C LEU A 19 -2.78 6.42 -4.56
N ILE A 20 -2.61 5.21 -4.06
CA ILE A 20 -1.51 4.34 -4.44
C ILE A 20 -2.09 3.29 -5.37
N ALA A 21 -1.50 3.19 -6.56
CA ALA A 21 -1.93 2.19 -7.53
C ALA A 21 -0.84 1.15 -7.66
N ALA A 22 -1.21 -0.11 -7.46
CA ALA A 22 -0.29 -1.24 -7.63
C ALA A 22 -0.81 -2.09 -8.76
N VAL A 23 0.03 -2.28 -9.79
CA VAL A 23 -0.34 -3.03 -10.98
C VAL A 23 0.60 -4.22 -11.11
N ASN A 24 0.02 -5.40 -11.22
CA ASN A 24 0.77 -6.63 -11.32
C ASN A 24 0.64 -7.18 -12.73
N PHE A 25 1.76 -7.25 -13.45
CA PHE A 25 1.78 -7.75 -14.83
C PHE A 25 2.12 -9.23 -14.90
N SER A 26 2.22 -9.89 -13.75
CA SER A 26 2.56 -11.30 -13.68
C SER A 26 1.28 -12.13 -13.48
N PRO A 27 1.24 -13.35 -14.03
CA PRO A 27 0.12 -14.25 -13.75
C PRO A 27 0.16 -14.81 -12.33
N VAL A 28 1.17 -14.45 -11.54
CA VAL A 28 1.28 -14.89 -10.16
C VAL A 28 0.85 -13.75 -9.25
N GLY A 29 -0.16 -14.00 -8.42
CA GLY A 29 -0.59 -13.01 -7.45
C GLY A 29 0.43 -12.87 -6.33
N ARG A 30 0.35 -11.75 -5.61
CA ARG A 30 1.26 -11.46 -4.51
C ARG A 30 0.48 -11.28 -3.23
N ALA A 31 0.70 -12.17 -2.26
CA ALA A 31 -0.04 -12.10 -1.00
C ALA A 31 0.59 -11.15 0.01
N ASP A 32 1.90 -10.99 -0.06
CA ASP A 32 2.61 -10.19 0.94
C ASP A 32 3.60 -9.24 0.27
N TYR A 33 3.12 -8.46 -0.66
CA TYR A 33 3.99 -7.54 -1.36
C TYR A 33 4.20 -6.28 -0.52
N ARG A 34 5.46 -5.95 -0.24
CA ARG A 34 5.77 -4.75 0.52
C ARG A 34 6.10 -3.62 -0.42
N SER A 35 5.39 -2.52 -0.27
CA SER A 35 5.57 -1.36 -1.12
C SER A 35 5.85 -0.13 -0.28
N GLY A 36 6.85 0.64 -0.67
CA GLY A 36 7.05 1.95 -0.08
C GLY A 36 5.88 2.85 -0.47
N VAL A 37 5.41 3.63 0.48
CA VAL A 37 4.24 4.48 0.27
C VAL A 37 4.46 5.85 0.88
N PRO A 38 3.73 6.86 0.42
CA PRO A 38 3.76 8.16 1.07
C PRO A 38 3.34 8.04 2.54
N PRO A 39 3.84 8.93 3.39
CA PRO A 39 3.63 8.78 4.83
C PRO A 39 2.22 9.15 5.26
N LYS A 40 1.34 8.17 5.21
CA LYS A 40 -0.02 8.25 5.77
C LYS A 40 -0.12 7.24 6.88
N LYS A 41 -1.06 7.47 7.79
CA LYS A 41 -1.20 6.57 8.94
C LYS A 41 -1.75 5.22 8.52
N THR A 42 -2.79 5.22 7.71
CA THR A 42 -3.42 4.00 7.25
C THR A 42 -3.77 4.10 5.77
N TYR A 43 -4.00 2.95 5.17
CA TYR A 43 -4.46 2.85 3.79
C TYR A 43 -5.63 1.88 3.73
N ARG A 44 -6.49 2.10 2.74
CA ARG A 44 -7.65 1.22 2.56
C ARG A 44 -7.81 0.96 1.06
N GLU A 45 -8.06 -0.30 0.70
CA GLU A 45 -8.30 -0.65 -0.68
C GLU A 45 -9.62 -0.01 -1.12
N VAL A 46 -9.56 0.75 -2.21
CA VAL A 46 -10.76 1.42 -2.72
C VAL A 46 -11.18 0.89 -4.08
N PHE A 47 -10.33 0.11 -4.73
CA PHE A 47 -10.65 -0.48 -6.02
C PHE A 47 -9.74 -1.68 -6.27
N THR A 48 -10.30 -2.73 -6.82
CA THR A 48 -9.52 -3.89 -7.26
C THR A 48 -10.15 -4.47 -8.51
N THR A 49 -9.29 -4.88 -9.45
CA THR A 49 -9.78 -5.55 -10.65
C THR A 49 -10.25 -6.97 -10.36
N ASP A 50 -9.93 -7.51 -9.19
CA ASP A 50 -10.34 -8.86 -8.82
C ASP A 50 -11.75 -8.90 -8.25
N HIS A 51 -12.43 -7.78 -8.20
CA HIS A 51 -13.80 -7.75 -7.70
C HIS A 51 -14.70 -8.59 -8.61
N PRO A 52 -15.60 -9.41 -8.04
CA PRO A 52 -16.48 -10.26 -8.86
C PRO A 52 -17.28 -9.49 -9.88
N ALA A 53 -17.62 -8.23 -9.61
CA ALA A 53 -18.37 -7.41 -10.55
C ALA A 53 -17.61 -7.21 -11.87
N TYR A 54 -16.29 -7.41 -11.88
CA TYR A 54 -15.46 -7.27 -13.07
C TYR A 54 -14.94 -8.61 -13.55
N GLY A 55 -15.56 -9.71 -13.09
CA GLY A 55 -15.12 -11.02 -13.50
C GLY A 55 -14.00 -11.61 -12.65
N GLY A 56 -13.63 -10.95 -11.57
CA GLY A 56 -12.59 -11.45 -10.69
C GLY A 56 -13.12 -12.50 -9.71
N THR A 57 -12.20 -13.08 -8.95
CA THR A 57 -12.54 -14.12 -8.00
C THR A 57 -12.99 -13.57 -6.65
N GLY A 58 -12.51 -12.39 -6.30
CA GLY A 58 -12.75 -11.84 -4.99
C GLY A 58 -11.80 -12.38 -3.94
N ASP A 59 -10.83 -13.20 -4.33
CA ASP A 59 -9.93 -13.85 -3.38
C ASP A 59 -8.73 -12.97 -3.00
N TRP A 60 -8.34 -12.05 -3.86
CA TRP A 60 -7.16 -11.23 -3.63
C TRP A 60 -7.60 -9.86 -3.12
N ARG A 61 -7.85 -9.78 -1.84
CA ARG A 61 -8.44 -8.58 -1.23
C ARG A 61 -7.60 -8.08 -0.07
N ASN A 62 -7.68 -6.77 0.14
CA ASN A 62 -7.06 -6.12 1.29
C ASN A 62 -8.19 -5.52 2.11
N GLU A 63 -8.53 -6.19 3.21
CA GLU A 63 -9.71 -5.81 3.98
C GLU A 63 -9.37 -4.89 5.13
N GLY A 64 -10.28 -3.97 5.41
CA GLY A 64 -10.14 -3.08 6.53
C GLY A 64 -9.04 -2.05 6.35
N GLU A 65 -8.65 -1.46 7.46
CA GLU A 65 -7.57 -0.50 7.46
C GLU A 65 -6.23 -1.22 7.53
N LEU A 66 -5.32 -0.80 6.66
CA LEU A 66 -3.96 -1.34 6.63
C LEU A 66 -3.04 -0.32 7.28
N LEU A 67 -2.33 -0.74 8.31
CA LEU A 67 -1.44 0.17 9.02
C LEU A 67 -0.12 0.31 8.28
N THR A 68 0.29 1.54 8.10
CA THR A 68 1.59 1.84 7.51
C THR A 68 2.68 1.50 8.52
N GLU A 69 3.74 0.88 8.06
CA GLU A 69 4.81 0.42 8.91
C GLU A 69 6.07 1.22 8.69
N SER A 70 6.83 1.43 9.76
CA SER A 70 8.09 2.17 9.70
C SER A 70 9.21 1.30 9.15
N ILE A 71 8.95 0.65 8.05
CA ILE A 71 9.93 -0.21 7.38
C ILE A 71 10.23 0.41 6.03
N PRO A 72 11.45 0.91 5.82
CA PRO A 72 11.77 1.55 4.54
C PRO A 72 11.68 0.58 3.39
N SER A 73 11.20 1.06 2.26
CA SER A 73 11.07 0.25 1.06
C SER A 73 10.97 1.19 -0.13
N HIS A 74 11.58 0.79 -1.24
CA HIS A 74 11.50 1.52 -2.51
C HIS A 74 11.84 3.00 -2.36
N GLY A 75 12.84 3.30 -1.52
CA GLY A 75 13.29 4.68 -1.34
C GLY A 75 12.40 5.53 -0.45
N LYS A 76 11.41 4.95 0.19
CA LYS A 76 10.52 5.68 1.08
C LYS A 76 10.73 5.22 2.52
N PRO A 77 10.49 6.12 3.49
CA PRO A 77 10.76 5.78 4.90
C PRO A 77 9.75 4.81 5.50
N CYS A 78 8.61 4.61 4.88
CA CYS A 78 7.59 3.72 5.42
C CYS A 78 7.01 2.88 4.29
N SER A 79 6.32 1.82 4.67
CA SER A 79 5.82 0.86 3.69
C SER A 79 4.52 0.24 4.13
N LEU A 80 3.91 -0.47 3.19
CA LEU A 80 2.64 -1.14 3.38
C LEU A 80 2.75 -2.53 2.79
N CYS A 81 2.21 -3.51 3.50
CA CYS A 81 2.21 -4.88 3.02
C CYS A 81 0.83 -5.17 2.44
N VAL A 82 0.78 -5.50 1.16
CA VAL A 82 -0.50 -5.60 0.46
C VAL A 82 -0.61 -6.88 -0.36
N THR A 83 -1.85 -7.21 -0.71
CA THR A 83 -2.17 -8.33 -1.57
C THR A 83 -2.55 -7.77 -2.95
N ILE A 84 -1.93 -8.29 -3.99
CA ILE A 84 -2.15 -7.82 -5.35
C ILE A 84 -2.57 -9.00 -6.23
N PRO A 85 -3.69 -8.88 -6.94
CA PRO A 85 -4.18 -9.99 -7.77
C PRO A 85 -3.27 -10.23 -8.97
N PRO A 86 -3.29 -11.45 -9.52
CA PRO A 86 -2.54 -11.72 -10.74
C PRO A 86 -3.11 -10.93 -11.90
N LEU A 87 -2.22 -10.43 -12.75
CA LEU A 87 -2.60 -9.67 -13.94
C LEU A 87 -3.68 -8.64 -13.64
N GLY A 88 -3.48 -7.91 -12.54
CA GLY A 88 -4.52 -7.00 -12.10
C GLY A 88 -3.96 -5.77 -11.42
N ALA A 89 -4.87 -4.95 -10.93
CA ALA A 89 -4.53 -3.70 -10.29
C ALA A 89 -5.38 -3.50 -9.04
N VAL A 90 -4.78 -2.81 -8.07
CA VAL A 90 -5.49 -2.46 -6.85
C VAL A 90 -5.09 -1.05 -6.48
N PHE A 91 -6.06 -0.28 -5.99
CA PHE A 91 -5.85 1.11 -5.59
C PHE A 91 -6.13 1.24 -4.12
N PHE A 92 -5.28 2.01 -3.44
CA PHE A 92 -5.42 2.26 -2.01
C PHE A 92 -5.50 3.76 -1.77
N ALA A 93 -6.36 4.16 -0.85
CA ALA A 93 -6.45 5.54 -0.41
C ALA A 93 -5.84 5.66 0.97
N GLY A 94 -4.97 6.65 1.16
CA GLY A 94 -4.33 6.87 2.44
C GLY A 94 -5.07 7.88 3.29
N GLU A 95 -5.01 7.72 4.60
CA GLU A 95 -5.67 8.60 5.54
C GLU A 95 -4.82 8.84 6.76
N GLY A 96 -4.98 10.02 7.33
CA GLY A 96 -4.31 10.36 8.57
C GLY A 96 -2.87 10.74 8.37
N GLU A 97 -2.32 11.35 9.40
CA GLU A 97 -0.91 11.73 9.38
C GLU A 97 -0.08 10.62 9.95
N TRP A 98 0.94 10.24 9.21
CA TRP A 98 1.87 9.23 9.67
C TRP A 98 2.88 9.89 10.60
N GLN A 99 3.14 9.24 11.71
CA GLN A 99 4.16 9.69 12.63
C GLN A 99 5.15 8.57 12.84
N GLU A 100 6.39 8.88 12.56
CA GLU A 100 7.43 7.89 12.74
C GLU A 100 7.54 7.51 14.21
N GLU A 101 7.52 6.21 14.46
CA GLU A 101 7.65 5.72 15.81
C GLU A 101 9.04 5.99 16.32
N LYS A 102 9.14 6.57 17.50
CA LYS A 102 10.42 6.79 18.12
C LYS A 102 10.65 5.77 19.18
N GLU A 103 11.89 5.34 19.29
CA GLU A 103 12.22 4.41 20.34
C GLU A 103 12.07 5.07 21.68
N PRO A 104 11.49 4.37 22.64
CA PRO A 104 11.27 4.97 23.94
C PRO A 104 12.54 5.46 24.59
N THR A 105 13.63 4.77 24.37
CA THR A 105 14.90 5.14 25.00
C THR A 105 15.53 6.36 24.38
N SER A 106 15.08 6.79 23.26
CA SER A 106 15.66 7.94 22.61
C SER A 106 15.24 9.25 23.26
N GLU A 107 14.37 9.18 24.24
CA GLU A 107 13.89 10.38 24.87
C GLU A 107 14.67 10.65 26.11
N PRO A 108 15.57 11.41 26.05
CA PRO A 108 16.19 11.82 27.26
C PRO A 108 15.32 12.87 27.84
N SER A 109 14.91 13.03 27.89
CA SER A 109 14.50 13.66 28.10
C SER A 109 14.35 14.51 28.52
N GLU A 110 14.41 14.55 28.64
CA GLU A 110 14.28 15.23 28.83
C GLU A 110 14.44 15.61 29.80
N LEU A 111 14.82 15.34 30.24
CA LEU A 111 15.06 15.71 31.10
C LEU A 111 15.47 16.46 31.44
#